data_0bcac3de7e9ad19ca3a8eda34849bb4d
#
_entry.id   0bcac3de7e9ad19ca3a8eda34849bb4d
#
_cell.length_a   1.000
_cell.length_b   1.000
_cell.length_c   1.000
_cell.angle_alpha   90.00
_cell.angle_beta   90.00
_cell.angle_gamma   90.00
#
_symmetry.space_group_name_H-M   'P 1'
#
loop_
_entity.id
_entity.type
_entity.pdbx_description
1 polymer ?
#
loop_
_entity_poly.entity_id
_entity_poly.type
_entity_poly.pdbx_seq_one_letter_code
_entity_poly.pdbx_strand_id
1 'polypeptide(L)'
;LARPSNYVKAEEKDIEAVFRRLDGINVSEMVFSGKEALGAPHQLSELAAALKERKITLGLIEAPTQLQFYKQEGLLEAARLLNYQAARMYSIPKEEQPKMKRDAAVERWVNTDEERNIRIDLLHIYENPKPGLTLLETNLQYIAAVRDKLLAHGFTLGRAGTFPPFAPSPFLRALIMLGAAAGGVLYLSLVIPALNRRPTWQLVLFAVLGLAAAVPVLLGHGGKMRLLAALASANVFPALAVIGQLDCIRARQTPPSMSLLQGIALAALALFLTGALSLVGAAYLSGALSDVEYFLEVNIFRGIKLTFVLPILLVAIAFLERFDVFDGISQNG
;
A
#
# COMPACT_ATOMS: atom_id res chain seq x y z
N LEU A 1 3.68 -23.85 -13.31
CA LEU A 1 4.29 -23.33 -12.08
C LEU A 1 5.33 -24.33 -11.56
N ALA A 2 6.52 -23.84 -11.18
CA ALA A 2 7.55 -24.62 -10.50
C ALA A 2 7.64 -24.23 -9.02
N ARG A 3 7.91 -25.22 -8.15
CA ARG A 3 8.03 -25.01 -6.70
C ARG A 3 9.27 -25.73 -6.13
N PRO A 4 10.47 -25.22 -6.40
CA PRO A 4 11.68 -25.79 -5.83
C PRO A 4 11.79 -25.51 -4.34
N SER A 5 12.51 -26.40 -3.65
CA SER A 5 12.97 -26.16 -2.28
C SER A 5 14.36 -25.54 -2.31
N ASN A 6 14.70 -24.75 -1.28
CA ASN A 6 16.06 -24.26 -1.12
C ASN A 6 16.98 -25.38 -0.62
N TYR A 7 18.23 -25.33 -1.04
CA TYR A 7 19.32 -26.11 -0.44
C TYR A 7 19.93 -25.30 0.69
N VAL A 8 20.27 -25.92 1.78
CA VAL A 8 21.04 -25.27 2.85
C VAL A 8 22.35 -24.75 2.28
N LYS A 9 22.56 -23.43 2.33
CA LYS A 9 23.71 -22.73 1.74
C LYS A 9 23.89 -23.04 0.24
N ALA A 10 22.81 -22.89 -0.54
CA ALA A 10 22.87 -23.06 -1.99
C ALA A 10 23.94 -22.16 -2.61
N GLU A 11 24.80 -22.73 -3.44
CA GLU A 11 25.77 -22.05 -4.27
C GLU A 11 25.22 -21.82 -5.68
N GLU A 12 25.91 -21.03 -6.50
CA GLU A 12 25.52 -20.75 -7.89
C GLU A 12 25.26 -22.02 -8.70
N LYS A 13 26.14 -23.04 -8.56
CA LYS A 13 25.99 -24.36 -9.21
C LYS A 13 24.68 -25.09 -8.84
N ASP A 14 24.18 -24.85 -7.61
CA ASP A 14 22.93 -25.49 -7.16
C ASP A 14 21.73 -24.80 -7.81
N ILE A 15 21.80 -23.48 -7.96
CA ILE A 15 20.78 -22.70 -8.69
C ILE A 15 20.76 -23.15 -10.16
N GLU A 16 21.91 -23.21 -10.82
CA GLU A 16 22.01 -23.72 -12.18
C GLU A 16 21.44 -25.14 -12.32
N ALA A 17 21.74 -26.02 -11.36
CA ALA A 17 21.24 -27.40 -11.36
C ALA A 17 19.71 -27.46 -11.26
N VAL A 18 19.08 -26.59 -10.46
CA VAL A 18 17.62 -26.47 -10.39
C VAL A 18 17.05 -26.03 -11.73
N PHE A 19 17.59 -24.98 -12.32
CA PHE A 19 17.08 -24.46 -13.60
C PHE A 19 17.35 -25.41 -14.76
N ARG A 20 18.45 -26.13 -14.76
CA ARG A 20 18.74 -27.18 -15.76
C ARG A 20 17.69 -28.31 -15.74
N ARG A 21 17.16 -28.65 -14.56
CA ARG A 21 16.05 -29.65 -14.46
C ARG A 21 14.74 -29.14 -15.06
N LEU A 22 14.62 -27.84 -15.27
CA LEU A 22 13.46 -27.21 -15.90
C LEU A 22 13.63 -27.04 -17.41
N ASP A 23 14.81 -27.37 -17.96
CA ASP A 23 15.06 -27.26 -19.41
C ASP A 23 14.09 -28.16 -20.18
N GLY A 24 13.48 -27.61 -21.22
CA GLY A 24 12.43 -28.27 -21.99
C GLY A 24 11.04 -28.26 -21.34
N ILE A 25 10.90 -27.75 -20.13
CA ILE A 25 9.60 -27.60 -19.45
C ILE A 25 9.17 -26.11 -19.54
N ASN A 26 7.96 -25.87 -20.03
CA ASN A 26 7.40 -24.52 -20.08
C ASN A 26 6.96 -24.08 -18.67
N VAL A 27 7.87 -23.41 -17.94
CA VAL A 27 7.61 -22.85 -16.61
C VAL A 27 7.35 -21.37 -16.75
N SER A 28 6.16 -20.92 -16.42
CA SER A 28 5.74 -19.52 -16.46
C SER A 28 5.93 -18.81 -15.12
N GLU A 29 5.69 -19.50 -14.01
CA GLU A 29 5.79 -18.96 -12.65
C GLU A 29 6.62 -19.87 -11.75
N MET A 30 7.30 -19.26 -10.77
CA MET A 30 8.06 -19.97 -9.73
C MET A 30 7.71 -19.46 -8.34
N VAL A 31 7.52 -20.36 -7.41
CA VAL A 31 7.32 -20.09 -5.99
C VAL A 31 8.20 -21.02 -5.17
N PHE A 32 8.70 -20.57 -4.04
CA PHE A 32 9.58 -21.40 -3.21
C PHE A 32 8.81 -22.10 -2.11
N SER A 33 9.28 -23.29 -1.72
CA SER A 33 8.78 -24.00 -0.56
C SER A 33 9.76 -23.84 0.61
N GLY A 34 9.23 -23.90 1.84
CA GLY A 34 10.05 -23.74 3.04
C GLY A 34 10.23 -22.28 3.47
N LYS A 35 11.27 -22.02 4.27
CA LYS A 35 11.50 -20.74 4.95
C LYS A 35 12.37 -19.76 4.16
N GLU A 36 12.91 -20.16 3.03
CA GLU A 36 13.90 -19.41 2.27
C GLU A 36 13.62 -19.50 0.77
N ALA A 37 13.93 -18.43 0.04
CA ALA A 37 14.01 -18.47 -1.41
C ALA A 37 15.30 -19.23 -1.83
N LEU A 38 15.27 -19.84 -3.01
CA LEU A 38 16.46 -20.53 -3.54
C LEU A 38 17.65 -19.55 -3.62
N GLY A 39 18.77 -19.93 -3.06
CA GLY A 39 19.99 -19.11 -3.03
C GLY A 39 20.02 -18.04 -1.92
N ALA A 40 19.00 -17.94 -1.07
CA ALA A 40 19.08 -17.04 0.07
C ALA A 40 20.14 -17.52 1.09
N PRO A 41 20.81 -16.58 1.78
CA PRO A 41 20.75 -15.13 1.58
C PRO A 41 21.77 -14.59 0.53
N HIS A 42 22.70 -15.38 0.01
CA HIS A 42 23.92 -14.88 -0.67
C HIS A 42 23.87 -14.95 -2.20
N GLN A 43 23.00 -15.76 -2.80
CA GLN A 43 22.94 -16.02 -4.25
C GLN A 43 21.63 -15.55 -4.89
N LEU A 44 21.05 -14.46 -4.36
CA LEU A 44 19.78 -13.94 -4.86
C LEU A 44 19.92 -13.22 -6.22
N SER A 45 21.10 -12.68 -6.52
CA SER A 45 21.43 -12.10 -7.82
C SER A 45 21.42 -13.14 -8.93
N GLU A 46 21.99 -14.30 -8.68
CA GLU A 46 22.05 -15.44 -9.60
C GLU A 46 20.64 -16.00 -9.82
N LEU A 47 19.86 -16.14 -8.75
CA LEU A 47 18.46 -16.52 -8.85
C LEU A 47 17.67 -15.52 -9.72
N ALA A 48 17.83 -14.23 -9.46
CA ALA A 48 17.12 -13.18 -10.21
C ALA A 48 17.54 -13.18 -11.68
N ALA A 49 18.82 -13.36 -11.98
CA ALA A 49 19.34 -13.47 -13.35
C ALA A 49 18.71 -14.68 -14.08
N ALA A 50 18.69 -15.86 -13.46
CA ALA A 50 18.11 -17.06 -14.03
C ALA A 50 16.60 -16.97 -14.28
N LEU A 51 15.86 -16.34 -13.36
CA LEU A 51 14.41 -16.09 -13.53
C LEU A 51 14.14 -15.10 -14.67
N LYS A 52 14.94 -14.04 -14.76
CA LYS A 52 14.82 -13.01 -15.79
C LYS A 52 15.13 -13.57 -17.19
N GLU A 53 16.23 -14.32 -17.33
CA GLU A 53 16.64 -14.96 -18.58
C GLU A 53 15.52 -15.85 -19.14
N ARG A 54 14.90 -16.66 -18.28
CA ARG A 54 13.82 -17.58 -18.64
C ARG A 54 12.43 -16.94 -18.66
N LYS A 55 12.33 -15.63 -18.36
CA LYS A 55 11.07 -14.87 -18.25
C LYS A 55 10.08 -15.52 -17.28
N ILE A 56 10.57 -16.09 -16.18
CA ILE A 56 9.73 -16.72 -15.15
C ILE A 56 9.28 -15.62 -14.16
N THR A 57 7.98 -15.58 -13.90
CA THR A 57 7.39 -14.68 -12.91
C THR A 57 7.55 -15.23 -11.50
N LEU A 58 8.03 -14.40 -10.57
CA LEU A 58 8.16 -14.78 -9.16
C LEU A 58 6.80 -14.72 -8.47
N GLY A 59 6.38 -15.82 -7.85
CA GLY A 59 5.18 -15.88 -7.02
C GLY A 59 5.45 -15.41 -5.59
N LEU A 60 4.72 -14.39 -5.15
CA LEU A 60 4.73 -13.89 -3.78
C LEU A 60 3.54 -14.48 -3.02
N ILE A 61 3.78 -15.57 -2.29
CA ILE A 61 2.71 -16.29 -1.59
C ILE A 61 2.23 -15.51 -0.37
N GLU A 62 0.92 -15.30 -0.28
CA GLU A 62 0.29 -14.62 0.83
C GLU A 62 0.26 -15.52 2.08
N ALA A 63 0.56 -14.94 3.25
CA ALA A 63 0.48 -15.66 4.51
C ALA A 63 -0.98 -15.91 4.92
N PRO A 64 -1.28 -16.98 5.68
CA PRO A 64 -2.63 -17.25 6.18
C PRO A 64 -3.25 -16.11 6.99
N THR A 65 -2.42 -15.29 7.63
CA THR A 65 -2.84 -14.11 8.40
C THR A 65 -3.32 -12.96 7.54
N GLN A 66 -3.26 -13.08 6.22
CA GLN A 66 -3.57 -12.04 5.24
C GLN A 66 -2.71 -10.76 5.39
N LEU A 67 -2.75 -9.86 4.42
CA LEU A 67 -2.01 -8.59 4.42
C LEU A 67 -0.49 -8.69 4.61
N GLN A 68 0.09 -9.87 4.53
CA GLN A 68 1.54 -10.08 4.51
C GLN A 68 1.86 -11.31 3.66
N PHE A 69 3.06 -11.31 3.10
CA PHE A 69 3.60 -12.49 2.42
C PHE A 69 4.12 -13.50 3.43
N TYR A 70 4.12 -14.76 3.04
CA TYR A 70 4.76 -15.81 3.83
C TYR A 70 6.24 -15.44 4.03
N LYS A 71 6.69 -15.46 5.28
CA LYS A 71 8.07 -15.08 5.60
C LYS A 71 9.04 -16.11 5.06
N GLN A 72 9.57 -15.82 3.89
CA GLN A 72 10.68 -16.55 3.28
C GLN A 72 11.87 -15.61 3.19
N GLU A 73 13.02 -16.04 3.72
CA GLU A 73 14.26 -15.26 3.62
C GLU A 73 14.62 -15.05 2.16
N GLY A 74 15.00 -13.84 1.80
CA GLY A 74 15.37 -13.47 0.44
C GLY A 74 14.24 -13.27 -0.56
N LEU A 75 12.98 -13.63 -0.26
CA LEU A 75 11.88 -13.55 -1.24
C LEU A 75 11.65 -12.12 -1.75
N LEU A 76 11.52 -11.16 -0.84
CA LEU A 76 11.27 -9.77 -1.22
C LEU A 76 12.51 -9.10 -1.83
N GLU A 77 13.69 -9.53 -1.44
CA GLU A 77 14.94 -9.10 -2.06
C GLU A 77 15.06 -9.59 -3.50
N ALA A 78 14.76 -10.87 -3.75
CA ALA A 78 14.69 -11.43 -5.10
C ALA A 78 13.66 -10.68 -5.96
N ALA A 79 12.48 -10.31 -5.40
CA ALA A 79 11.50 -9.50 -6.11
C ALA A 79 12.06 -8.13 -6.52
N ARG A 80 12.83 -7.47 -5.65
CA ARG A 80 13.50 -6.20 -5.96
C ARG A 80 14.53 -6.34 -7.07
N LEU A 81 15.38 -7.36 -7.00
CA LEU A 81 16.39 -7.66 -8.02
C LEU A 81 15.75 -7.95 -9.40
N LEU A 82 14.53 -8.48 -9.40
CA LEU A 82 13.71 -8.71 -10.60
C LEU A 82 12.98 -7.45 -11.08
N ASN A 83 13.20 -6.27 -10.49
CA ASN A 83 12.38 -5.09 -10.71
C ASN A 83 10.88 -5.37 -10.57
N TYR A 84 10.53 -6.20 -9.58
CA TYR A 84 9.16 -6.64 -9.30
C TYR A 84 8.47 -7.35 -10.46
N GLN A 85 9.21 -8.10 -11.30
CA GLN A 85 8.63 -9.11 -12.17
C GLN A 85 8.08 -10.26 -11.31
N ALA A 86 7.05 -9.94 -10.54
CA ALA A 86 6.44 -10.78 -9.53
C ALA A 86 4.93 -10.61 -9.54
N ALA A 87 4.23 -11.61 -9.07
CA ALA A 87 2.78 -11.60 -8.94
C ALA A 87 2.36 -12.14 -7.58
N ARG A 88 1.28 -11.60 -7.03
CA ARG A 88 0.70 -12.11 -5.78
C ARG A 88 0.11 -13.48 -6.02
N MET A 89 0.36 -14.36 -5.07
CA MET A 89 -0.10 -15.73 -5.10
C MET A 89 -0.90 -16.03 -3.83
N TYR A 90 -2.02 -16.70 -4.01
CA TYR A 90 -2.84 -17.19 -2.92
C TYR A 90 -2.95 -18.70 -2.92
N SER A 91 -3.16 -19.25 -1.75
CA SER A 91 -3.51 -20.66 -1.56
C SER A 91 -4.42 -20.77 -0.34
N ILE A 92 -5.54 -21.47 -0.47
CA ILE A 92 -6.34 -21.85 0.69
C ILE A 92 -5.48 -22.81 1.53
N PRO A 93 -5.29 -22.56 2.85
CA PRO A 93 -4.49 -23.44 3.69
C PRO A 93 -4.98 -24.88 3.62
N LYS A 94 -4.02 -25.83 3.52
CA LYS A 94 -4.33 -27.25 3.36
C LYS A 94 -5.20 -27.80 4.49
N GLU A 95 -5.06 -27.27 5.70
CA GLU A 95 -5.83 -27.68 6.89
C GLU A 95 -7.23 -27.05 6.92
N GLU A 96 -7.46 -26.00 6.16
CA GLU A 96 -8.73 -25.26 6.10
C GLU A 96 -9.63 -25.78 4.98
N GLN A 97 -9.06 -26.03 3.80
CA GLN A 97 -9.81 -26.43 2.61
C GLN A 97 -10.76 -27.62 2.84
N PRO A 98 -10.36 -28.72 3.52
CA PRO A 98 -11.26 -29.85 3.76
C PRO A 98 -12.47 -29.53 4.64
N LYS A 99 -12.38 -28.48 5.45
CA LYS A 99 -13.45 -28.03 6.36
C LYS A 99 -14.46 -27.13 5.66
N MET A 100 -14.16 -26.65 4.47
CA MET A 100 -15.02 -25.75 3.70
C MET A 100 -15.96 -26.56 2.80
N LYS A 101 -17.18 -26.04 2.62
CA LYS A 101 -18.02 -26.49 1.49
C LYS A 101 -17.33 -26.11 0.19
N ARG A 102 -17.40 -26.99 -0.82
CA ARG A 102 -16.72 -26.76 -2.10
C ARG A 102 -17.11 -25.44 -2.75
N ASP A 103 -18.39 -25.11 -2.74
CA ASP A 103 -18.87 -23.87 -3.32
C ASP A 103 -18.32 -22.62 -2.57
N ALA A 104 -18.19 -22.70 -1.25
CA ALA A 104 -17.55 -21.66 -0.45
C ALA A 104 -16.05 -21.55 -0.76
N ALA A 105 -15.37 -22.66 -1.07
CA ALA A 105 -13.99 -22.61 -1.52
C ALA A 105 -13.86 -21.96 -2.91
N VAL A 106 -14.79 -22.27 -3.83
CA VAL A 106 -14.82 -21.63 -5.16
C VAL A 106 -15.06 -20.11 -5.05
N GLU A 107 -16.06 -19.68 -4.26
CA GLU A 107 -16.32 -18.26 -4.02
C GLU A 107 -15.10 -17.54 -3.40
N ARG A 108 -14.41 -18.23 -2.49
CA ARG A 108 -13.23 -17.63 -1.85
C ARG A 108 -12.09 -17.35 -2.82
N TRP A 109 -11.88 -18.14 -3.86
CA TRP A 109 -10.90 -17.86 -4.91
C TRP A 109 -11.25 -16.56 -5.64
N VAL A 110 -12.48 -16.46 -6.13
CA VAL A 110 -12.92 -15.26 -6.86
C VAL A 110 -12.81 -14.00 -6.01
N ASN A 111 -13.37 -14.03 -4.79
CA ASN A 111 -13.32 -12.89 -3.88
C ASN A 111 -11.87 -12.48 -3.56
N THR A 112 -10.97 -13.45 -3.44
CA THR A 112 -9.56 -13.19 -3.16
C THR A 112 -8.88 -12.51 -4.34
N ASP A 113 -9.17 -12.95 -5.56
CA ASP A 113 -8.61 -12.39 -6.78
C ASP A 113 -9.12 -10.96 -7.03
N GLU A 114 -10.42 -10.72 -6.81
CA GLU A 114 -11.03 -9.40 -6.95
C GLU A 114 -10.51 -8.41 -5.90
N GLU A 115 -10.53 -8.80 -4.62
CA GLU A 115 -10.25 -7.88 -3.52
C GLU A 115 -8.75 -7.61 -3.33
N ARG A 116 -7.89 -8.60 -3.64
CA ARG A 116 -6.46 -8.55 -3.29
C ARG A 116 -5.52 -8.62 -4.48
N ASN A 117 -6.06 -8.50 -5.71
CA ASN A 117 -5.26 -8.55 -6.93
C ASN A 117 -4.34 -9.79 -7.00
N ILE A 118 -4.85 -10.94 -6.59
CA ILE A 118 -4.17 -12.21 -6.75
C ILE A 118 -4.15 -12.55 -8.25
N ARG A 119 -3.04 -13.10 -8.73
CA ARG A 119 -2.85 -13.46 -10.13
C ARG A 119 -2.30 -14.87 -10.31
N ILE A 120 -2.00 -15.55 -9.22
CA ILE A 120 -1.54 -16.93 -9.21
C ILE A 120 -2.30 -17.66 -8.12
N ASP A 121 -3.08 -18.67 -8.51
CA ASP A 121 -3.80 -19.54 -7.59
C ASP A 121 -3.10 -20.86 -7.45
N LEU A 122 -2.68 -21.20 -6.23
CA LEU A 122 -2.15 -22.52 -5.91
C LEU A 122 -3.23 -23.37 -5.26
N LEU A 123 -3.97 -24.11 -6.09
CA LEU A 123 -5.03 -24.99 -5.64
C LEU A 123 -4.45 -26.25 -5.00
N HIS A 124 -4.92 -26.59 -3.80
CA HIS A 124 -4.72 -27.90 -3.22
C HIS A 124 -5.81 -28.87 -3.69
N ILE A 125 -5.44 -30.09 -3.97
CA ILE A 125 -6.39 -31.16 -4.29
C ILE A 125 -7.09 -31.66 -3.01
N TYR A 126 -8.34 -32.08 -3.13
CA TYR A 126 -9.03 -32.80 -2.08
C TYR A 126 -8.46 -34.22 -1.99
N GLU A 127 -8.25 -34.72 -0.78
CA GLU A 127 -7.73 -36.04 -0.51
C GLU A 127 -8.86 -37.11 -0.43
N ASN A 128 -10.11 -36.66 -0.23
CA ASN A 128 -11.27 -37.52 -0.15
C ASN A 128 -12.24 -37.26 -1.31
N PRO A 129 -12.76 -38.32 -1.97
CA PRO A 129 -13.72 -38.16 -3.04
C PRO A 129 -15.07 -37.66 -2.53
N LYS A 130 -15.81 -36.94 -3.36
CA LYS A 130 -17.22 -36.60 -3.11
C LYS A 130 -18.09 -37.88 -3.27
N PRO A 131 -19.17 -38.02 -2.50
CA PRO A 131 -20.09 -39.15 -2.68
C PRO A 131 -20.53 -39.34 -4.13
N GLY A 132 -20.37 -40.54 -4.67
CA GLY A 132 -20.72 -40.90 -6.04
C GLY A 132 -19.68 -40.52 -7.11
N LEU A 133 -18.52 -40.00 -6.73
CA LEU A 133 -17.43 -39.63 -7.65
C LEU A 133 -16.13 -40.31 -7.25
N THR A 134 -15.25 -40.49 -8.20
CA THR A 134 -13.85 -40.83 -7.92
C THR A 134 -13.08 -39.62 -7.40
N LEU A 135 -11.92 -39.86 -6.81
CA LEU A 135 -11.04 -38.75 -6.36
C LEU A 135 -10.61 -37.82 -7.51
N LEU A 136 -10.33 -38.43 -8.67
CA LEU A 136 -9.97 -37.68 -9.88
C LEU A 136 -11.14 -36.78 -10.34
N GLU A 137 -12.33 -37.33 -10.47
CA GLU A 137 -13.53 -36.58 -10.88
C GLU A 137 -13.86 -35.45 -9.89
N THR A 138 -13.72 -35.73 -8.58
CA THR A 138 -13.91 -34.72 -7.53
C THR A 138 -13.00 -33.51 -7.75
N ASN A 139 -11.71 -33.77 -8.01
CA ASN A 139 -10.72 -32.68 -8.19
C ASN A 139 -10.87 -32.00 -9.55
N LEU A 140 -11.14 -32.71 -10.62
CA LEU A 140 -11.40 -32.12 -11.93
C LEU A 140 -12.63 -31.19 -11.90
N GLN A 141 -13.72 -31.63 -11.25
CA GLN A 141 -14.92 -30.78 -11.07
C GLN A 141 -14.65 -29.57 -10.22
N TYR A 142 -13.79 -29.68 -9.19
CA TYR A 142 -13.41 -28.53 -8.37
C TYR A 142 -12.60 -27.51 -9.18
N ILE A 143 -11.58 -27.97 -9.90
CA ILE A 143 -10.75 -27.10 -10.75
C ILE A 143 -11.61 -26.45 -11.84
N ALA A 144 -12.51 -27.22 -12.48
CA ALA A 144 -13.43 -26.67 -13.47
C ALA A 144 -14.36 -25.59 -12.87
N ALA A 145 -14.90 -25.83 -11.67
CA ALA A 145 -15.78 -24.87 -11.00
C ALA A 145 -15.05 -23.55 -10.67
N VAL A 146 -13.80 -23.62 -10.19
CA VAL A 146 -12.96 -22.42 -9.95
C VAL A 146 -12.72 -21.71 -11.27
N ARG A 147 -12.26 -22.41 -12.30
CA ARG A 147 -12.05 -21.86 -13.64
C ARG A 147 -13.28 -21.13 -14.17
N ASP A 148 -14.41 -21.83 -14.19
CA ASP A 148 -15.64 -21.31 -14.81
C ASP A 148 -16.16 -20.08 -14.03
N LYS A 149 -16.00 -20.08 -12.71
CA LYS A 149 -16.39 -18.96 -11.88
C LYS A 149 -15.48 -17.73 -12.12
N LEU A 150 -14.16 -17.92 -12.21
CA LEU A 150 -13.22 -16.84 -12.54
C LEU A 150 -13.52 -16.26 -13.93
N LEU A 151 -13.75 -17.10 -14.93
CA LEU A 151 -14.12 -16.64 -16.27
C LEU A 151 -15.45 -15.85 -16.26
N ALA A 152 -16.44 -16.29 -15.49
CA ALA A 152 -17.72 -15.58 -15.35
C ALA A 152 -17.57 -14.19 -14.69
N HIS A 153 -16.55 -14.00 -13.85
CA HIS A 153 -16.20 -12.73 -13.24
C HIS A 153 -15.23 -11.87 -14.10
N GLY A 154 -14.97 -12.28 -15.34
CA GLY A 154 -14.21 -11.50 -16.31
C GLY A 154 -12.69 -11.69 -16.24
N PHE A 155 -12.21 -12.64 -15.43
CA PHE A 155 -10.80 -13.02 -15.45
C PHE A 155 -10.43 -13.79 -16.70
N THR A 156 -9.17 -13.70 -17.11
CA THR A 156 -8.61 -14.52 -18.18
C THR A 156 -7.58 -15.46 -17.60
N LEU A 157 -7.64 -16.73 -18.00
CA LEU A 157 -6.67 -17.73 -17.55
C LEU A 157 -5.49 -17.81 -18.50
N GLY A 158 -4.29 -17.86 -17.94
CA GLY A 158 -3.06 -17.92 -18.70
C GLY A 158 -1.84 -17.63 -17.84
N ARG A 159 -0.82 -17.06 -18.44
CA ARG A 159 0.36 -16.60 -17.72
C ARG A 159 0.00 -15.42 -16.83
N ALA A 160 0.49 -15.43 -15.57
CA ALA A 160 0.26 -14.35 -14.65
C ALA A 160 0.86 -13.02 -15.15
N GLY A 161 0.02 -12.02 -15.27
CA GLY A 161 0.46 -10.66 -15.60
C GLY A 161 1.24 -10.04 -14.45
N THR A 162 2.25 -9.23 -14.76
CA THR A 162 3.02 -8.45 -13.79
C THR A 162 2.75 -6.96 -13.98
N PHE A 163 2.87 -6.19 -12.92
CA PHE A 163 2.88 -4.74 -13.07
C PHE A 163 4.18 -4.30 -13.77
N PRO A 164 4.11 -3.37 -14.74
CA PRO A 164 5.32 -2.74 -15.22
C PRO A 164 6.00 -2.02 -14.06
N PRO A 165 7.35 -1.99 -14.02
CA PRO A 165 8.06 -1.20 -13.04
C PRO A 165 7.62 0.25 -13.13
N PHE A 166 7.00 0.76 -12.07
CA PHE A 166 6.53 2.13 -11.99
C PHE A 166 7.04 2.76 -10.70
N ALA A 167 7.70 3.89 -10.85
CA ALA A 167 8.11 4.73 -9.74
C ALA A 167 8.22 6.18 -10.24
N PRO A 168 7.66 7.17 -9.55
CA PRO A 168 7.91 8.56 -9.86
C PRO A 168 9.40 8.88 -9.79
N SER A 169 9.85 9.83 -10.62
CA SER A 169 11.26 10.25 -10.58
C SER A 169 11.66 10.74 -9.19
N PRO A 170 12.92 10.57 -8.75
CA PRO A 170 13.38 11.06 -7.45
C PRO A 170 13.15 12.55 -7.27
N PHE A 171 13.26 13.32 -8.35
CA PHE A 171 13.01 14.77 -8.34
C PHE A 171 11.53 15.08 -8.03
N LEU A 172 10.59 14.41 -8.70
CA LEU A 172 9.16 14.60 -8.43
C LEU A 172 8.81 14.19 -7.00
N ARG A 173 9.38 13.08 -6.52
CA ARG A 173 9.23 12.67 -5.12
C ARG A 173 9.79 13.71 -4.15
N ALA A 174 10.93 14.31 -4.44
CA ALA A 174 11.50 15.37 -3.61
C ALA A 174 10.60 16.61 -3.57
N LEU A 175 9.99 17.02 -4.70
CA LEU A 175 9.00 18.10 -4.73
C LEU A 175 7.78 17.79 -3.84
N ILE A 176 7.31 16.55 -3.86
CA ILE A 176 6.23 16.10 -2.96
C ILE A 176 6.65 16.22 -1.49
N MET A 177 7.89 15.85 -1.15
CA MET A 177 8.41 16.01 0.21
C MET A 177 8.45 17.49 0.64
N LEU A 178 8.88 18.38 -0.25
CA LEU A 178 8.87 19.82 0.01
C LEU A 178 7.45 20.35 0.22
N GLY A 179 6.48 19.92 -0.60
CA GLY A 179 5.09 20.29 -0.42
C GLY A 179 4.49 19.81 0.90
N ALA A 180 4.79 18.58 1.31
CA ALA A 180 4.38 18.04 2.60
C ALA A 180 5.00 18.84 3.78
N ALA A 181 6.28 19.20 3.67
CA ALA A 181 6.96 20.06 4.65
C ALA A 181 6.32 21.44 4.72
N ALA A 182 5.99 22.06 3.57
CA ALA A 182 5.31 23.35 3.53
C ALA A 182 3.95 23.31 4.23
N GLY A 183 3.13 22.28 3.96
CA GLY A 183 1.87 22.04 4.67
C GLY A 183 2.05 21.93 6.17
N GLY A 184 3.05 21.18 6.63
CA GLY A 184 3.41 21.04 8.04
C GLY A 184 3.80 22.38 8.69
N VAL A 185 4.63 23.18 8.02
CA VAL A 185 5.04 24.50 8.52
C VAL A 185 3.87 25.47 8.57
N LEU A 186 3.01 25.48 7.55
CA LEU A 186 1.78 26.27 7.57
C LEU A 186 0.90 25.92 8.77
N TYR A 187 0.68 24.64 9.03
CA TYR A 187 -0.09 24.21 10.19
C TYR A 187 0.55 24.67 11.50
N LEU A 188 1.86 24.46 11.68
CA LEU A 188 2.57 24.91 12.87
C LEU A 188 2.52 26.44 13.05
N SER A 189 2.54 27.19 11.95
CA SER A 189 2.39 28.65 12.00
C SER A 189 1.00 29.09 12.46
N LEU A 190 -0.03 28.28 12.20
CA LEU A 190 -1.39 28.55 12.67
C LEU A 190 -1.58 28.21 14.15
N VAL A 191 -0.86 27.22 14.67
CA VAL A 191 -0.96 26.75 16.05
C VAL A 191 0.00 27.52 16.98
N ILE A 192 1.16 27.97 16.48
CA ILE A 192 2.20 28.61 17.28
C ILE A 192 2.28 30.11 16.92
N PRO A 193 1.68 31.03 17.71
CA PRO A 193 1.66 32.46 17.40
C PRO A 193 3.06 33.10 17.25
N ALA A 194 4.03 32.61 18.04
CA ALA A 194 5.42 33.05 17.95
C ALA A 194 6.06 32.75 16.60
N LEU A 195 5.71 31.63 15.97
CA LEU A 195 6.17 31.22 14.64
C LEU A 195 5.43 32.03 13.55
N ASN A 196 4.14 32.28 13.72
CA ASN A 196 3.34 33.07 12.79
C ASN A 196 3.86 34.48 12.61
N ARG A 197 4.36 35.08 13.69
CA ARG A 197 4.92 36.46 13.69
C ARG A 197 6.33 36.55 13.12
N ARG A 198 6.97 35.45 12.75
CA ARG A 198 8.39 35.41 12.34
C ARG A 198 8.57 34.65 11.03
N PRO A 199 8.33 35.28 9.86
CA PRO A 199 8.41 34.60 8.56
C PRO A 199 9.79 34.01 8.28
N THR A 200 10.87 34.62 8.80
CA THR A 200 12.23 34.05 8.67
C THR A 200 12.33 32.68 9.32
N TRP A 201 11.74 32.48 10.52
CA TRP A 201 11.74 31.18 11.18
C TRP A 201 10.87 30.16 10.47
N GLN A 202 9.77 30.57 9.82
CA GLN A 202 8.97 29.72 8.96
C GLN A 202 9.81 29.19 7.77
N LEU A 203 10.57 30.09 7.12
CA LEU A 203 11.46 29.71 6.02
C LEU A 203 12.59 28.78 6.48
N VAL A 204 13.21 29.06 7.63
CA VAL A 204 14.25 28.20 8.20
C VAL A 204 13.67 26.80 8.50
N LEU A 205 12.52 26.75 9.17
CA LEU A 205 11.87 25.47 9.49
C LEU A 205 11.47 24.71 8.23
N PHE A 206 10.94 25.40 7.22
CA PHE A 206 10.63 24.79 5.92
C PHE A 206 11.89 24.24 5.25
N ALA A 207 12.98 24.99 5.24
CA ALA A 207 14.25 24.54 4.65
C ALA A 207 14.78 23.29 5.38
N VAL A 208 14.77 23.29 6.72
CA VAL A 208 15.25 22.16 7.52
C VAL A 208 14.38 20.92 7.29
N LEU A 209 13.07 21.02 7.44
CA LEU A 209 12.16 19.89 7.25
C LEU A 209 12.13 19.42 5.79
N GLY A 210 12.12 20.36 4.86
CA GLY A 210 12.13 20.07 3.44
C GLY A 210 13.40 19.35 3.00
N LEU A 211 14.57 19.81 3.41
CA LEU A 211 15.85 19.14 3.11
C LEU A 211 15.94 17.79 3.80
N ALA A 212 15.57 17.70 5.08
CA ALA A 212 15.57 16.44 5.82
C ALA A 212 14.69 15.38 5.16
N ALA A 213 13.58 15.76 4.52
CA ALA A 213 12.70 14.86 3.82
C ALA A 213 13.13 14.59 2.37
N ALA A 214 13.54 15.61 1.62
CA ALA A 214 13.84 15.50 0.19
C ALA A 214 15.20 14.87 -0.10
N VAL A 215 16.25 15.19 0.68
CA VAL A 215 17.61 14.69 0.42
C VAL A 215 17.71 13.17 0.48
N PRO A 216 17.20 12.47 1.52
CA PRO A 216 17.20 11.00 1.53
C PRO A 216 16.47 10.38 0.34
N VAL A 217 15.38 11.03 -0.12
CA VAL A 217 14.61 10.58 -1.28
C VAL A 217 15.42 10.71 -2.57
N LEU A 218 16.13 11.81 -2.75
CA LEU A 218 17.01 12.02 -3.90
C LEU A 218 18.18 11.02 -3.93
N LEU A 219 18.68 10.64 -2.76
CA LEU A 219 19.75 9.65 -2.59
C LEU A 219 19.27 8.19 -2.65
N GLY A 220 17.99 7.93 -2.91
CA GLY A 220 17.44 6.58 -3.01
C GLY A 220 17.15 5.88 -1.67
N HIS A 221 17.36 6.55 -0.54
CA HIS A 221 17.17 6.00 0.82
C HIS A 221 15.90 6.51 1.52
N GLY A 222 14.97 7.07 0.78
CA GLY A 222 13.84 7.86 1.29
C GLY A 222 12.60 7.08 1.76
N GLY A 223 12.61 5.75 1.86
CA GLY A 223 11.39 4.95 2.16
C GLY A 223 10.63 5.41 3.40
N LYS A 224 11.33 5.63 4.54
CA LYS A 224 10.70 6.12 5.78
C LYS A 224 10.22 7.56 5.66
N MET A 225 10.97 8.42 4.97
CA MET A 225 10.58 9.82 4.76
C MET A 225 9.34 9.93 3.87
N ARG A 226 9.24 9.11 2.83
CA ARG A 226 8.05 9.01 1.99
C ARG A 226 6.81 8.63 2.81
N LEU A 227 6.94 7.65 3.70
CA LEU A 227 5.85 7.22 4.57
C LEU A 227 5.41 8.32 5.53
N LEU A 228 6.36 9.02 6.16
CA LEU A 228 6.08 10.15 7.05
C LEU A 228 5.44 11.32 6.31
N ALA A 229 5.93 11.68 5.13
CA ALA A 229 5.35 12.74 4.31
C ALA A 229 3.93 12.38 3.85
N ALA A 230 3.69 11.13 3.46
CA ALA A 230 2.36 10.63 3.11
C ALA A 230 1.39 10.75 4.29
N LEU A 231 1.81 10.30 5.48
CA LEU A 231 1.02 10.41 6.70
C LEU A 231 0.75 11.88 7.08
N ALA A 232 1.77 12.72 7.03
CA ALA A 232 1.62 14.16 7.31
C ALA A 232 0.63 14.79 6.32
N SER A 233 0.80 14.56 5.03
CA SER A 233 -0.07 15.11 3.99
C SER A 233 -1.53 14.68 4.15
N ALA A 234 -1.76 13.40 4.42
CA ALA A 234 -3.10 12.87 4.62
C ALA A 234 -3.86 13.51 5.80
N ASN A 235 -3.14 14.04 6.79
CA ASN A 235 -3.73 14.59 8.00
C ASN A 235 -3.69 16.13 8.05
N VAL A 236 -2.59 16.72 7.61
CA VAL A 236 -2.38 18.18 7.73
C VAL A 236 -3.22 18.95 6.71
N PHE A 237 -3.29 18.51 5.45
CA PHE A 237 -4.04 19.24 4.43
C PHE A 237 -5.55 19.28 4.71
N PRO A 238 -6.22 18.19 5.12
CA PRO A 238 -7.61 18.29 5.57
C PRO A 238 -7.79 19.21 6.76
N ALA A 239 -6.89 19.16 7.74
CA ALA A 239 -6.95 20.06 8.90
C ALA A 239 -6.80 21.53 8.47
N LEU A 240 -5.84 21.87 7.62
CA LEU A 240 -5.67 23.22 7.07
C LEU A 240 -6.92 23.68 6.31
N ALA A 241 -7.57 22.79 5.54
CA ALA A 241 -8.79 23.11 4.82
C ALA A 241 -9.92 23.51 5.77
N VAL A 242 -10.13 22.75 6.85
CA VAL A 242 -11.17 23.06 7.85
C VAL A 242 -10.83 24.33 8.63
N ILE A 243 -9.57 24.50 9.07
CA ILE A 243 -9.12 25.69 9.79
C ILE A 243 -9.33 26.93 8.92
N GLY A 244 -8.97 26.89 7.64
CA GLY A 244 -9.20 28.00 6.72
C GLY A 244 -10.67 28.39 6.58
N GLN A 245 -11.59 27.40 6.57
CA GLN A 245 -13.04 27.69 6.57
C GLN A 245 -13.49 28.33 7.89
N LEU A 246 -13.02 27.84 9.03
CA LEU A 246 -13.31 28.42 10.34
C LEU A 246 -12.83 29.88 10.43
N ASP A 247 -11.64 30.17 9.90
CA ASP A 247 -11.13 31.56 9.82
C ASP A 247 -11.99 32.45 8.93
N CYS A 248 -12.42 31.96 7.78
CA CYS A 248 -13.32 32.70 6.91
C CYS A 248 -14.69 33.00 7.59
N ILE A 249 -15.19 32.06 8.38
CA ILE A 249 -16.44 32.25 9.14
C ILE A 249 -16.23 33.29 10.24
N ARG A 250 -15.10 33.22 11.00
CA ARG A 250 -14.76 34.13 12.06
C ARG A 250 -14.54 35.55 11.56
N ALA A 251 -13.93 35.73 10.40
CA ALA A 251 -13.69 37.05 9.80
C ALA A 251 -14.97 37.78 9.42
N ARG A 252 -16.09 37.08 9.31
CA ARG A 252 -17.42 37.69 9.07
C ARG A 252 -18.01 38.12 10.40
N GLN A 253 -17.68 39.33 10.85
CA GLN A 253 -18.03 39.87 12.18
C GLN A 253 -19.53 39.99 12.48
N THR A 254 -20.41 39.98 11.51
CA THR A 254 -21.87 39.97 11.68
C THR A 254 -22.47 38.93 10.72
N PRO A 255 -23.22 37.93 11.21
CA PRO A 255 -23.97 37.11 10.30
C PRO A 255 -25.05 38.00 9.66
N PRO A 256 -25.06 38.20 8.33
CA PRO A 256 -26.21 38.82 7.68
C PRO A 256 -27.42 37.99 8.01
N SER A 257 -28.62 38.61 8.07
CA SER A 257 -29.86 37.88 8.16
C SER A 257 -29.97 36.96 6.91
N MET A 258 -29.51 35.74 7.03
CA MET A 258 -29.49 34.79 5.92
C MET A 258 -30.79 33.99 5.91
N SER A 259 -31.39 33.82 4.72
CA SER A 259 -32.42 32.84 4.55
C SER A 259 -31.86 31.42 4.78
N LEU A 260 -32.75 30.49 5.17
CA LEU A 260 -32.34 29.08 5.34
C LEU A 260 -31.66 28.51 4.10
N LEU A 261 -32.14 28.85 2.91
CA LEU A 261 -31.57 28.40 1.64
C LEU A 261 -30.15 28.92 1.44
N GLN A 262 -29.87 30.18 1.78
CA GLN A 262 -28.52 30.76 1.71
C GLN A 262 -27.58 30.10 2.71
N GLY A 263 -28.04 29.79 3.92
CA GLY A 263 -27.27 29.04 4.92
C GLY A 263 -26.90 27.64 4.44
N ILE A 264 -27.83 26.90 3.85
CA ILE A 264 -27.58 25.58 3.28
C ILE A 264 -26.58 25.67 2.11
N ALA A 265 -26.74 26.64 1.21
CA ALA A 265 -25.84 26.82 0.08
C ALA A 265 -24.39 27.13 0.53
N LEU A 266 -24.22 27.98 1.55
CA LEU A 266 -22.91 28.29 2.12
C LEU A 266 -22.29 27.08 2.82
N ALA A 267 -23.07 26.29 3.56
CA ALA A 267 -22.58 25.08 4.18
C ALA A 267 -22.15 24.03 3.13
N ALA A 268 -22.95 23.87 2.07
CA ALA A 268 -22.58 23.00 0.96
C ALA A 268 -21.31 23.44 0.23
N LEU A 269 -21.17 24.77 -0.01
CA LEU A 269 -19.94 25.34 -0.60
C LEU A 269 -18.72 25.12 0.32
N ALA A 270 -18.87 25.37 1.62
CA ALA A 270 -17.78 25.13 2.59
C ALA A 270 -17.36 23.66 2.61
N LEU A 271 -18.32 22.73 2.61
CA LEU A 271 -18.04 21.30 2.54
C LEU A 271 -17.32 20.92 1.24
N PHE A 272 -17.79 21.42 0.10
CA PHE A 272 -17.16 21.21 -1.20
C PHE A 272 -15.74 21.73 -1.23
N LEU A 273 -15.48 22.96 -0.78
CA LEU A 273 -14.16 23.55 -0.74
C LEU A 273 -13.21 22.79 0.20
N THR A 274 -13.72 22.38 1.37
CA THR A 274 -12.95 21.55 2.31
C THR A 274 -12.57 20.22 1.67
N GLY A 275 -13.50 19.57 0.99
CA GLY A 275 -13.24 18.33 0.24
C GLY A 275 -12.21 18.53 -0.87
N ALA A 276 -12.38 19.57 -1.68
CA ALA A 276 -11.45 19.89 -2.78
C ALA A 276 -10.02 20.18 -2.28
N LEU A 277 -9.87 20.94 -1.19
CA LEU A 277 -8.55 21.21 -0.59
C LEU A 277 -7.95 19.96 0.05
N SER A 278 -8.78 19.07 0.62
CA SER A 278 -8.32 17.78 1.16
C SER A 278 -7.75 16.86 0.07
N LEU A 279 -8.22 16.99 -1.19
CA LEU A 279 -7.65 16.26 -2.32
C LEU A 279 -6.17 16.60 -2.58
N VAL A 280 -5.72 17.78 -2.18
CA VAL A 280 -4.28 18.12 -2.23
C VAL A 280 -3.50 17.15 -1.36
N GLY A 281 -3.93 16.91 -0.12
CA GLY A 281 -3.31 15.91 0.76
C GLY A 281 -3.33 14.50 0.18
N ALA A 282 -4.45 14.10 -0.44
CA ALA A 282 -4.57 12.82 -1.12
C ALA A 282 -3.62 12.69 -2.31
N ALA A 283 -3.45 13.76 -3.11
CA ALA A 283 -2.50 13.77 -4.22
C ALA A 283 -1.04 13.62 -3.73
N TYR A 284 -0.67 14.31 -2.66
CA TYR A 284 0.66 14.18 -2.05
C TYR A 284 0.88 12.76 -1.49
N LEU A 285 -0.10 12.19 -0.80
CA LEU A 285 -0.04 10.81 -0.31
C LEU A 285 0.14 9.84 -1.47
N SER A 286 -0.70 9.94 -2.50
CA SER A 286 -0.64 9.07 -3.68
C SER A 286 0.72 9.20 -4.38
N GLY A 287 1.20 10.40 -4.62
CA GLY A 287 2.50 10.64 -5.25
C GLY A 287 3.68 10.15 -4.41
N ALA A 288 3.63 10.28 -3.08
CA ALA A 288 4.68 9.79 -2.18
C ALA A 288 4.78 8.26 -2.18
N LEU A 289 3.64 7.56 -2.29
CA LEU A 289 3.55 6.11 -2.20
C LEU A 289 3.35 5.43 -3.57
N SER A 290 3.28 6.19 -4.66
CA SER A 290 3.10 5.65 -6.00
C SER A 290 4.36 4.87 -6.44
N ASP A 291 4.29 3.55 -6.29
CA ASP A 291 5.39 2.63 -6.55
C ASP A 291 4.84 1.21 -6.74
N VAL A 292 5.50 0.41 -7.57
CA VAL A 292 5.12 -0.98 -7.80
C VAL A 292 5.10 -1.82 -6.50
N GLU A 293 5.93 -1.46 -5.52
CA GLU A 293 5.95 -2.12 -4.19
C GLU A 293 4.60 -2.02 -3.47
N TYR A 294 3.89 -0.89 -3.60
CA TYR A 294 2.57 -0.71 -3.00
C TYR A 294 1.48 -1.41 -3.80
N PHE A 295 1.58 -1.48 -5.13
CA PHE A 295 0.65 -2.26 -5.96
C PHE A 295 0.74 -3.77 -5.70
N LEU A 296 1.94 -4.26 -5.44
CA LEU A 296 2.16 -5.66 -5.04
C LEU A 296 1.92 -5.88 -3.53
N GLU A 297 1.61 -4.83 -2.77
CA GLU A 297 1.49 -4.85 -1.32
C GLU A 297 2.73 -5.41 -0.59
N VAL A 298 3.90 -5.31 -1.21
CA VAL A 298 5.19 -5.61 -0.56
C VAL A 298 5.43 -4.60 0.57
N ASN A 299 5.08 -3.34 0.31
CA ASN A 299 5.00 -2.27 1.30
C ASN A 299 3.55 -1.87 1.52
N ILE A 300 3.14 -1.77 2.78
CA ILE A 300 1.77 -1.42 3.17
C ILE A 300 1.79 -0.11 3.95
N PHE A 301 0.91 0.83 3.59
CA PHE A 301 0.70 2.03 4.36
C PHE A 301 -0.10 1.72 5.64
N ARG A 302 0.57 1.74 6.79
CA ARG A 302 -0.04 1.40 8.10
C ARG A 302 -0.68 2.60 8.82
N GLY A 303 -0.80 3.74 8.16
CA GLY A 303 -1.32 4.99 8.74
C GLY A 303 -2.82 5.19 8.63
N ILE A 304 -3.56 4.31 7.95
CA ILE A 304 -4.98 4.53 7.59
C ILE A 304 -5.85 4.83 8.82
N LYS A 305 -5.70 4.08 9.90
CA LYS A 305 -6.50 4.32 11.13
C LYS A 305 -6.24 5.70 11.75
N LEU A 306 -5.02 6.22 11.64
CA LEU A 306 -4.67 7.55 12.13
C LEU A 306 -5.30 8.64 11.27
N THR A 307 -5.45 8.43 9.96
CA THR A 307 -6.03 9.44 9.06
C THR A 307 -7.52 9.71 9.32
N PHE A 308 -8.22 8.86 10.07
CA PHE A 308 -9.59 9.12 10.49
C PHE A 308 -9.68 10.02 11.73
N VAL A 309 -8.69 9.97 12.61
CA VAL A 309 -8.73 10.64 13.92
C VAL A 309 -7.82 11.86 13.98
N LEU A 310 -6.63 11.78 13.41
CA LEU A 310 -5.60 12.79 13.54
C LEU A 310 -6.00 14.16 12.95
N PRO A 311 -6.68 14.26 11.79
CA PRO A 311 -7.14 15.57 11.29
C PRO A 311 -8.08 16.27 12.27
N ILE A 312 -8.96 15.54 12.96
CA ILE A 312 -9.88 16.09 13.95
C ILE A 312 -9.10 16.64 15.15
N LEU A 313 -8.11 15.90 15.63
CA LEU A 313 -7.23 16.36 16.72
C LEU A 313 -6.43 17.60 16.30
N LEU A 314 -5.90 17.65 15.08
CA LEU A 314 -5.17 18.81 14.57
C LEU A 314 -6.06 20.05 14.50
N VAL A 315 -7.32 19.90 14.04
CA VAL A 315 -8.29 21.01 14.05
C VAL A 315 -8.61 21.43 15.49
N ALA A 316 -8.84 20.48 16.41
CA ALA A 316 -9.13 20.78 17.80
C ALA A 316 -7.98 21.56 18.47
N ILE A 317 -6.73 21.14 18.26
CA ILE A 317 -5.54 21.85 18.79
C ILE A 317 -5.50 23.28 18.26
N ALA A 318 -5.67 23.48 16.95
CA ALA A 318 -5.68 24.81 16.36
C ALA A 318 -6.87 25.66 16.82
N PHE A 319 -8.00 25.03 17.12
CA PHE A 319 -9.18 25.69 17.66
C PHE A 319 -8.93 26.21 19.08
N LEU A 320 -8.35 25.41 19.97
CA LEU A 320 -8.08 25.78 21.35
C LEU A 320 -7.22 27.06 21.45
N GLU A 321 -6.16 27.13 20.64
CA GLU A 321 -5.27 28.31 20.58
C GLU A 321 -5.98 29.56 20.04
N ARG A 322 -6.85 29.40 19.04
CA ARG A 322 -7.49 30.52 18.34
C ARG A 322 -8.66 31.12 19.08
N PHE A 323 -9.26 30.42 20.00
CA PHE A 323 -10.43 30.86 20.75
C PHE A 323 -10.11 31.16 22.21
N ASP A 324 -8.81 31.28 22.57
CA ASP A 324 -8.32 31.65 23.90
C ASP A 324 -9.00 30.81 25.02
N VAL A 325 -9.26 29.53 24.71
CA VAL A 325 -10.00 28.62 25.61
C VAL A 325 -9.27 28.46 26.96
N PHE A 326 -7.96 28.60 26.95
CA PHE A 326 -7.13 28.50 28.15
C PHE A 326 -6.98 29.81 28.92
N ASP A 327 -7.20 30.97 28.31
CA ASP A 327 -7.07 32.29 29.00
C ASP A 327 -8.15 32.47 30.06
N GLY A 328 -9.33 31.91 29.85
CA GLY A 328 -10.41 31.88 30.84
C GLY A 328 -10.14 30.99 32.06
N ILE A 329 -9.28 29.99 31.93
CA ILE A 329 -8.92 29.08 33.02
C ILE A 329 -7.81 29.66 33.88
N SER A 330 -6.90 30.43 33.27
CA SER A 330 -5.77 31.08 33.97
C SER A 330 -6.20 32.28 34.85
N GLN A 331 -7.37 32.89 34.60
CA GLN A 331 -7.87 34.03 35.39
C GLN A 331 -8.68 33.60 36.62
N ASN A 332 -9.03 32.33 36.76
CA ASN A 332 -9.83 31.80 37.87
C ASN A 332 -9.03 30.85 38.81
N GLY A 333 -7.71 30.84 38.73
CA GLY A 333 -6.82 30.02 39.57
C GLY A 333 -6.03 30.85 40.60
#